data_04c50453e385fff421c89ce441da02e2
#
_entry.id   04c50453e385fff421c89ce441da02e2
#
_cell.length_a   1.000
_cell.length_b   1.000
_cell.length_c   1.000
_cell.angle_alpha   90.00
_cell.angle_beta   90.00
_cell.angle_gamma   90.00
#
_symmetry.space_group_name_H-M   'P 1'
#
loop_
_entity.id
_entity.type
_entity.pdbx_description
1 polymer ?
#
loop_
_entity_poly.entity_id
_entity_poly.type
_entity_poly.pdbx_seq_one_letter_code
_entity_poly.pdbx_strand_id
1 'polypeptide(L)'
;MLNRFNYEYFSHPSRDVMFPIGKTPASIDYIAFYVCEGGTVDIKIDGKSFILADNTLCVGLPGSIIGIDKVSKTLKGFGAKASILFIDELFIPNIGGYYTHIKNSPCIKISRQQLSTIKKLTEIINGKINCNEGQLSFLVAQNLLNSLVYEIISCYANEAAETQSSRQDAIFREFMQHVFRDHKTERTLEYYAGKMCITTRYLSATVKEKTGYTATYWIDSMVTAEAKNLLRTTDLSVQQIAQEMNFANASFFGQYFRKHAGITPLRYRNGG
;
A
#
# COMPACT_ATOMS: atom_id res chain seq x y z
N MET A 1 12.44 -16.11 -2.27
CA MET A 1 12.54 -15.17 -1.14
C MET A 1 12.21 -13.71 -1.49
N LEU A 2 12.39 -13.25 -2.70
CA LEU A 2 12.27 -11.84 -3.09
C LEU A 2 10.84 -11.32 -3.32
N ASN A 3 9.83 -12.17 -3.30
CA ASN A 3 8.44 -11.75 -3.51
C ASN A 3 7.69 -11.39 -2.19
N ARG A 4 8.44 -11.13 -1.09
CA ARG A 4 7.86 -10.72 0.18
C ARG A 4 7.01 -9.46 0.08
N PHE A 5 7.33 -8.57 -0.86
CA PHE A 5 6.66 -7.27 -1.00
C PHE A 5 5.55 -7.27 -2.06
N ASN A 6 5.33 -8.36 -2.80
CA ASN A 6 4.43 -8.35 -3.97
C ASN A 6 4.69 -7.13 -4.87
N TYR A 7 5.99 -6.81 -5.07
CA TYR A 7 6.38 -5.71 -5.93
C TYR A 7 6.19 -6.12 -7.39
N GLU A 8 5.48 -5.31 -8.13
CA GLU A 8 5.31 -5.45 -9.58
C GLU A 8 5.64 -4.12 -10.25
N TYR A 9 6.54 -4.17 -11.24
CA TYR A 9 6.95 -3.04 -12.06
C TYR A 9 6.23 -3.07 -13.41
N PHE A 10 5.88 -1.89 -13.90
CA PHE A 10 5.24 -1.70 -15.21
C PHE A 10 6.00 -0.66 -16.01
N SER A 11 6.46 -1.02 -17.20
CA SER A 11 7.00 -0.07 -18.19
C SER A 11 5.94 0.50 -19.13
N HIS A 12 4.77 -0.15 -19.18
CA HIS A 12 3.61 0.26 -19.95
C HIS A 12 2.36 -0.11 -19.16
N PRO A 13 1.34 0.75 -19.06
CA PRO A 13 0.06 0.36 -18.50
C PRO A 13 -0.64 -0.59 -19.47
N SER A 14 -0.09 -1.80 -19.61
CA SER A 14 -0.76 -2.87 -20.34
C SER A 14 -2.06 -3.20 -19.62
N ARG A 15 -3.07 -3.50 -20.39
CA ARG A 15 -4.51 -3.56 -20.07
C ARG A 15 -4.90 -4.34 -18.80
N ASP A 16 -3.99 -5.05 -18.15
CA ASP A 16 -4.33 -6.02 -17.10
C ASP A 16 -3.59 -5.87 -15.77
N VAL A 17 -2.66 -4.91 -15.62
CA VAL A 17 -1.66 -5.05 -14.53
C VAL A 17 -1.78 -4.00 -13.44
N MET A 18 -2.08 -2.75 -13.70
CA MET A 18 -2.09 -1.72 -12.66
C MET A 18 -3.51 -1.35 -12.20
N PHE A 19 -4.38 -1.05 -13.16
CA PHE A 19 -5.77 -0.70 -12.89
C PHE A 19 -6.65 -1.35 -13.96
N PRO A 20 -7.81 -1.90 -13.61
CA PRO A 20 -8.71 -2.52 -14.57
C PRO A 20 -9.28 -1.47 -15.54
N ILE A 21 -8.78 -1.45 -16.79
CA ILE A 21 -9.27 -0.57 -17.87
C ILE A 21 -10.61 -1.09 -18.36
N GLY A 22 -11.64 -0.23 -18.37
CA GLY A 22 -12.97 -0.58 -18.88
C GLY A 22 -13.74 -1.62 -18.06
N LYS A 23 -13.24 -1.99 -16.88
CA LYS A 23 -13.95 -2.78 -15.86
C LYS A 23 -14.57 -1.84 -14.83
N THR A 24 -15.53 -2.36 -14.08
CA THR A 24 -16.07 -1.64 -12.91
C THR A 24 -14.93 -1.19 -11.98
N PRO A 25 -14.96 0.05 -11.47
CA PRO A 25 -13.98 0.52 -10.50
C PRO A 25 -13.81 -0.48 -9.36
N ALA A 26 -12.59 -0.79 -8.98
CA ALA A 26 -12.27 -1.78 -7.97
C ALA A 26 -11.46 -1.16 -6.83
N SER A 27 -11.70 -1.64 -5.62
CA SER A 27 -10.86 -1.28 -4.46
C SER A 27 -9.53 -2.00 -4.55
N ILE A 28 -8.44 -1.27 -4.31
CA ILE A 28 -7.09 -1.83 -4.24
C ILE A 28 -6.71 -2.12 -2.77
N ASP A 29 -5.95 -3.19 -2.54
CA ASP A 29 -5.43 -3.59 -1.22
C ASP A 29 -3.89 -3.46 -1.12
N TYR A 30 -3.31 -2.69 -2.04
CA TYR A 30 -1.89 -2.43 -2.18
C TYR A 30 -1.64 -0.92 -2.32
N ILE A 31 -0.38 -0.52 -2.15
CA ILE A 31 0.08 0.81 -2.54
C ILE A 31 0.57 0.72 -3.97
N ALA A 32 0.18 1.69 -4.80
CA ALA A 32 0.66 1.80 -6.17
C ALA A 32 1.03 3.24 -6.49
N PHE A 33 1.97 3.40 -7.39
CA PHE A 33 2.20 4.70 -8.04
C PHE A 33 2.35 4.51 -9.55
N TYR A 34 2.03 5.55 -10.29
CA TYR A 34 2.25 5.64 -11.72
C TYR A 34 2.75 7.04 -12.09
N VAL A 35 3.79 7.09 -12.91
CA VAL A 35 4.33 8.32 -13.49
C VAL A 35 4.04 8.32 -14.98
N CYS A 36 3.30 9.33 -15.44
CA CYS A 36 3.02 9.54 -16.86
C CYS A 36 4.17 10.36 -17.48
N GLU A 37 4.83 9.78 -18.50
CA GLU A 37 5.92 10.41 -19.27
C GLU A 37 5.45 10.99 -20.61
N GLY A 38 4.25 10.61 -21.06
CA GLY A 38 3.67 11.07 -22.33
C GLY A 38 2.29 10.50 -22.56
N GLY A 39 1.50 11.18 -23.35
CA GLY A 39 0.10 10.82 -23.57
C GLY A 39 -0.81 11.20 -22.41
N THR A 40 -2.00 10.60 -22.33
CA THR A 40 -3.00 10.90 -21.29
C THR A 40 -3.73 9.65 -20.82
N VAL A 41 -4.13 9.68 -19.55
CA VAL A 41 -5.04 8.71 -18.93
C VAL A 41 -6.13 9.46 -18.17
N ASP A 42 -7.39 9.16 -18.46
CA ASP A 42 -8.52 9.60 -17.67
C ASP A 42 -8.80 8.54 -16.60
N ILE A 43 -8.60 8.91 -15.34
CA ILE A 43 -8.72 8.01 -14.19
C ILE A 43 -9.72 8.56 -13.17
N LYS A 44 -10.49 7.67 -12.55
CA LYS A 44 -11.33 7.98 -11.40
C LYS A 44 -10.74 7.34 -10.14
N ILE A 45 -10.60 8.14 -9.10
CA ILE A 45 -10.13 7.69 -7.78
C ILE A 45 -11.14 8.19 -6.74
N ASP A 46 -11.74 7.26 -6.00
CA ASP A 46 -12.77 7.54 -4.98
C ASP A 46 -13.90 8.47 -5.50
N GLY A 47 -14.32 8.24 -6.75
CA GLY A 47 -15.38 8.98 -7.42
C GLY A 47 -14.97 10.33 -8.02
N LYS A 48 -13.74 10.81 -7.80
CA LYS A 48 -13.19 12.03 -8.41
C LYS A 48 -12.45 11.70 -9.70
N SER A 49 -12.62 12.53 -10.72
CA SER A 49 -11.94 12.38 -12.02
C SER A 49 -10.64 13.14 -12.06
N PHE A 50 -9.59 12.52 -12.59
CA PHE A 50 -8.27 13.10 -12.81
C PHE A 50 -7.78 12.78 -14.21
N ILE A 51 -6.94 13.67 -14.76
CA ILE A 51 -6.26 13.45 -16.04
C ILE A 51 -4.76 13.38 -15.75
N LEU A 52 -4.17 12.20 -15.96
CA LEU A 52 -2.73 12.07 -15.96
C LEU A 52 -2.19 12.46 -17.34
N ALA A 53 -1.20 13.32 -17.35
CA ALA A 53 -0.48 13.76 -18.55
C ALA A 53 1.02 13.82 -18.23
N ASP A 54 1.83 14.34 -19.13
CA ASP A 54 3.29 14.44 -18.97
C ASP A 54 3.69 14.97 -17.60
N ASN A 55 4.66 14.31 -16.95
CA ASN A 55 5.20 14.64 -15.63
C ASN A 55 4.13 14.62 -14.51
N THR A 56 3.15 13.75 -14.60
CA THR A 56 2.17 13.55 -13.54
C THR A 56 2.48 12.26 -12.78
N LEU A 57 2.64 12.38 -11.47
CA LEU A 57 2.70 11.27 -10.52
C LEU A 57 1.30 11.03 -9.98
N CYS A 58 0.86 9.80 -10.01
CA CYS A 58 -0.40 9.35 -9.39
C CYS A 58 -0.09 8.29 -8.35
N VAL A 59 -0.65 8.41 -7.14
CA VAL A 59 -0.49 7.45 -6.06
C VAL A 59 -1.85 6.90 -5.66
N GLY A 60 -1.97 5.56 -5.68
CA GLY A 60 -3.12 4.82 -5.18
C GLY A 60 -2.82 4.27 -3.78
N LEU A 61 -3.69 4.55 -2.83
CA LEU A 61 -3.59 4.05 -1.46
C LEU A 61 -4.51 2.84 -1.23
N PRO A 62 -4.19 1.95 -0.30
CA PRO A 62 -5.06 0.83 0.06
C PRO A 62 -6.47 1.32 0.40
N GLY A 63 -7.47 0.64 -0.13
CA GLY A 63 -8.87 1.00 0.03
C GLY A 63 -9.40 2.00 -1.00
N SER A 64 -8.55 2.68 -1.78
CA SER A 64 -9.02 3.54 -2.86
C SER A 64 -9.74 2.74 -3.94
N ILE A 65 -10.85 3.29 -4.42
CA ILE A 65 -11.61 2.72 -5.55
C ILE A 65 -11.10 3.39 -6.81
N ILE A 66 -10.45 2.60 -7.67
CA ILE A 66 -9.79 3.11 -8.87
C ILE A 66 -10.45 2.52 -10.13
N GLY A 67 -10.69 3.38 -11.10
CA GLY A 67 -11.15 3.00 -12.43
C GLY A 67 -10.47 3.85 -13.51
N ILE A 68 -10.18 3.27 -14.66
CA ILE A 68 -9.65 3.96 -15.83
C ILE A 68 -10.74 4.06 -16.89
N ASP A 69 -11.09 5.28 -17.26
CA ASP A 69 -12.11 5.56 -18.26
C ASP A 69 -11.51 5.56 -19.68
N LYS A 70 -10.36 6.22 -19.88
CA LYS A 70 -9.75 6.37 -21.20
C LYS A 70 -8.22 6.39 -21.13
N VAL A 71 -7.60 5.83 -22.15
CA VAL A 71 -6.13 5.79 -22.32
C VAL A 71 -5.79 6.23 -23.72
N SER A 72 -4.86 7.18 -23.87
CA SER A 72 -4.38 7.60 -25.18
C SER A 72 -3.48 6.52 -25.82
N LYS A 73 -3.46 6.47 -27.15
CA LYS A 73 -2.60 5.53 -27.89
C LYS A 73 -1.09 5.84 -27.73
N THR A 74 -0.77 7.06 -27.34
CA THR A 74 0.60 7.53 -27.14
C THR A 74 1.05 7.46 -25.68
N LEU A 75 0.27 6.80 -24.82
CA LEU A 75 0.60 6.71 -23.41
C LEU A 75 1.97 6.06 -23.21
N LYS A 76 2.81 6.74 -22.44
CA LYS A 76 4.10 6.26 -21.95
C LYS A 76 4.19 6.57 -20.47
N GLY A 77 4.81 5.68 -19.73
CA GLY A 77 5.03 5.88 -18.31
C GLY A 77 5.49 4.59 -17.66
N PHE A 78 5.64 4.65 -16.36
CA PHE A 78 6.06 3.53 -15.53
C PHE A 78 5.43 3.63 -14.15
N GLY A 79 5.41 2.53 -13.45
CA GLY A 79 4.88 2.49 -12.09
C GLY A 79 5.21 1.19 -11.41
N ALA A 80 4.85 1.11 -10.16
CA ALA A 80 4.94 -0.10 -9.38
C ALA A 80 3.82 -0.18 -8.35
N LYS A 81 3.53 -1.40 -7.91
CA LYS A 81 2.66 -1.68 -6.76
C LYS A 81 3.40 -2.56 -5.76
N ALA A 82 3.08 -2.39 -4.50
CA ALA A 82 3.64 -3.18 -3.42
C ALA A 82 2.61 -3.41 -2.31
N SER A 83 2.77 -4.49 -1.56
CA SER A 83 1.98 -4.72 -0.35
C SER A 83 2.20 -3.59 0.67
N ILE A 84 1.15 -3.27 1.44
CA ILE A 84 1.26 -2.33 2.57
C ILE A 84 2.29 -2.78 3.62
N LEU A 85 2.55 -4.08 3.75
CA LEU A 85 3.58 -4.64 4.64
C LEU A 85 4.98 -4.11 4.37
N PHE A 86 5.20 -3.61 3.17
CA PHE A 86 6.45 -3.02 2.77
C PHE A 86 6.80 -1.72 3.53
N ILE A 87 5.79 -0.98 4.02
CA ILE A 87 5.98 0.27 4.77
C ILE A 87 6.29 0.01 6.26
N ASP A 88 6.30 -1.25 6.68
CA ASP A 88 6.33 -1.69 8.09
C ASP A 88 7.48 -1.08 8.91
N GLU A 89 8.65 -0.87 8.30
CA GLU A 89 9.84 -0.35 8.97
C GLU A 89 10.15 1.12 8.64
N LEU A 90 9.27 1.79 7.86
CA LEU A 90 9.49 3.18 7.47
C LEU A 90 9.09 4.15 8.58
N PHE A 91 10.06 4.89 9.09
CA PHE A 91 9.78 6.07 9.88
C PHE A 91 9.43 7.24 8.95
N ILE A 92 8.14 7.49 8.71
CA ILE A 92 7.68 8.65 7.95
C ILE A 92 7.14 9.70 8.94
N PRO A 93 7.88 10.81 9.17
CA PRO A 93 7.36 11.92 9.94
C PRO A 93 6.04 12.39 9.32
N ASN A 94 5.03 12.67 10.16
CA ASN A 94 3.73 13.16 9.69
C ASN A 94 3.01 12.28 8.63
N ILE A 95 3.14 10.95 8.73
CA ILE A 95 2.50 10.01 7.78
C ILE A 95 0.99 10.26 7.63
N GLY A 96 0.30 10.66 8.70
CA GLY A 96 -1.13 10.99 8.67
C GLY A 96 -1.44 12.20 7.78
N GLY A 97 -0.59 13.23 7.82
CA GLY A 97 -0.70 14.40 6.95
C GLY A 97 -0.48 14.04 5.49
N TYR A 98 0.58 13.29 5.18
CA TYR A 98 0.85 12.80 3.83
C TYR A 98 -0.25 11.88 3.31
N TYR A 99 -0.74 10.96 4.14
CA TYR A 99 -1.84 10.09 3.75
C TYR A 99 -3.08 10.90 3.36
N THR A 100 -3.46 11.87 4.20
CA THR A 100 -4.60 12.75 3.93
C THR A 100 -4.40 13.57 2.66
N HIS A 101 -3.19 14.11 2.46
CA HIS A 101 -2.87 14.91 1.29
C HIS A 101 -2.91 14.07 0.02
N ILE A 102 -2.25 12.92 -0.02
CA ILE A 102 -2.29 11.98 -1.16
C ILE A 102 -3.74 11.56 -1.45
N LYS A 103 -4.54 11.27 -0.43
CA LYS A 103 -5.94 10.89 -0.61
C LYS A 103 -6.78 11.99 -1.26
N ASN A 104 -6.52 13.25 -0.91
CA ASN A 104 -7.25 14.39 -1.47
C ASN A 104 -6.75 14.81 -2.85
N SER A 105 -5.45 14.67 -3.09
CA SER A 105 -4.74 15.05 -4.33
C SER A 105 -3.85 13.90 -4.80
N PRO A 106 -4.42 12.76 -5.23
CA PRO A 106 -3.65 11.58 -5.58
C PRO A 106 -2.78 11.76 -6.84
N CYS A 107 -3.08 12.75 -7.65
CA CYS A 107 -2.38 13.05 -8.90
C CYS A 107 -1.78 14.46 -8.83
N ILE A 108 -0.46 14.56 -8.88
CA ILE A 108 0.28 15.82 -8.80
C ILE A 108 1.28 15.95 -9.95
N LYS A 109 1.62 17.19 -10.30
CA LYS A 109 2.72 17.48 -11.22
C LYS A 109 4.05 17.37 -10.49
N ILE A 110 5.02 16.72 -11.13
CA ILE A 110 6.40 16.60 -10.62
C ILE A 110 7.40 17.21 -11.59
N SER A 111 8.54 17.61 -11.06
CA SER A 111 9.64 18.10 -11.86
C SER A 111 10.30 16.98 -12.68
N ARG A 112 10.99 17.35 -13.76
CA ARG A 112 11.78 16.37 -14.55
C ARG A 112 12.85 15.68 -13.72
N GLN A 113 13.41 16.37 -12.73
CA GLN A 113 14.41 15.81 -11.83
C GLN A 113 13.79 14.72 -10.94
N GLN A 114 12.64 15.01 -10.29
CA GLN A 114 11.89 14.04 -9.49
C GLN A 114 11.48 12.81 -10.32
N LEU A 115 10.95 13.03 -11.53
CA LEU A 115 10.63 11.94 -12.46
C LEU A 115 11.86 11.07 -12.74
N SER A 116 13.01 11.68 -13.07
CA SER A 116 14.26 10.95 -13.36
C SER A 116 14.73 10.14 -12.15
N THR A 117 14.64 10.70 -10.93
CA THR A 117 15.04 10.00 -9.70
C THR A 117 14.13 8.81 -9.43
N ILE A 118 12.81 9.01 -9.47
CA ILE A 118 11.82 7.93 -9.26
C ILE A 118 12.02 6.81 -10.29
N LYS A 119 12.25 7.16 -11.57
CA LYS A 119 12.48 6.19 -12.64
C LYS A 119 13.70 5.33 -12.38
N LYS A 120 14.84 5.95 -12.10
CA LYS A 120 16.10 5.24 -11.82
C LYS A 120 15.98 4.31 -10.62
N LEU A 121 15.40 4.78 -9.52
CA LEU A 121 15.16 3.95 -8.34
C LEU A 121 14.29 2.74 -8.68
N THR A 122 13.19 2.95 -9.40
CA THR A 122 12.25 1.90 -9.79
C THR A 122 12.92 0.85 -10.69
N GLU A 123 13.75 1.26 -11.66
CA GLU A 123 14.50 0.38 -12.55
C GLU A 123 15.54 -0.46 -11.78
N ILE A 124 16.30 0.16 -10.85
CA ILE A 124 17.28 -0.54 -10.02
C ILE A 124 16.58 -1.59 -9.12
N ILE A 125 15.47 -1.20 -8.49
CA ILE A 125 14.68 -2.12 -7.65
C ILE A 125 14.20 -3.31 -8.48
N ASN A 126 13.63 -3.06 -9.66
CA ASN A 126 13.16 -4.11 -10.56
C ASN A 126 14.29 -5.08 -10.96
N GLY A 127 15.47 -4.54 -11.26
CA GLY A 127 16.66 -5.35 -11.54
C GLY A 127 17.06 -6.22 -10.33
N LYS A 128 17.07 -5.66 -9.12
CA LYS A 128 17.45 -6.38 -7.90
C LYS A 128 16.43 -7.44 -7.47
N ILE A 129 15.14 -7.18 -7.63
CA ILE A 129 14.07 -8.14 -7.29
C ILE A 129 14.11 -9.35 -8.23
N ASN A 130 14.47 -9.15 -9.48
CA ASN A 130 14.56 -10.24 -10.47
C ASN A 130 15.88 -11.02 -10.40
N CYS A 131 16.90 -10.50 -9.71
CA CYS A 131 18.15 -11.21 -9.46
C CYS A 131 18.05 -12.05 -8.18
N ASN A 132 18.27 -13.36 -8.29
CA ASN A 132 18.15 -14.31 -7.15
C ASN A 132 19.44 -14.34 -6.30
N GLU A 133 19.94 -13.19 -5.84
CA GLU A 133 21.27 -13.00 -5.25
C GLU A 133 21.32 -13.04 -3.71
N GLY A 134 20.52 -13.87 -3.06
CA GLY A 134 20.66 -14.11 -1.62
C GLY A 134 20.12 -13.00 -0.69
N GLN A 135 20.41 -13.13 0.61
CA GLN A 135 19.81 -12.28 1.67
C GLN A 135 20.23 -10.81 1.59
N LEU A 136 21.49 -10.53 1.21
CA LEU A 136 21.96 -9.14 1.10
C LEU A 136 21.28 -8.38 -0.06
N SER A 137 21.03 -9.05 -1.18
CA SER A 137 20.30 -8.46 -2.30
C SER A 137 18.86 -8.08 -1.90
N PHE A 138 18.23 -8.87 -1.06
CA PHE A 138 16.94 -8.56 -0.48
C PHE A 138 16.98 -7.28 0.39
N LEU A 139 17.95 -7.16 1.30
CA LEU A 139 18.14 -5.97 2.14
C LEU A 139 18.40 -4.71 1.31
N VAL A 140 19.20 -4.84 0.24
CA VAL A 140 19.43 -3.73 -0.70
C VAL A 140 18.13 -3.32 -1.37
N ALA A 141 17.34 -4.27 -1.89
CA ALA A 141 16.06 -3.97 -2.51
C ALA A 141 15.09 -3.30 -1.53
N GLN A 142 15.03 -3.74 -0.27
CA GLN A 142 14.22 -3.14 0.78
C GLN A 142 14.61 -1.68 1.04
N ASN A 143 15.90 -1.39 1.19
CA ASN A 143 16.37 -0.01 1.42
C ASN A 143 16.12 0.90 0.19
N LEU A 144 16.26 0.38 -1.01
CA LEU A 144 15.92 1.11 -2.23
C LEU A 144 14.42 1.41 -2.33
N LEU A 145 13.58 0.45 -1.96
CA LEU A 145 12.14 0.66 -1.89
C LEU A 145 11.79 1.72 -0.84
N ASN A 146 12.43 1.69 0.33
CA ASN A 146 12.28 2.73 1.36
C ASN A 146 12.66 4.11 0.79
N SER A 147 13.78 4.20 0.08
CA SER A 147 14.23 5.42 -0.59
C SER A 147 13.20 5.90 -1.63
N LEU A 148 12.64 4.99 -2.42
CA LEU A 148 11.60 5.30 -3.40
C LEU A 148 10.33 5.86 -2.74
N VAL A 149 9.89 5.30 -1.61
CA VAL A 149 8.73 5.82 -0.87
C VAL A 149 9.01 7.22 -0.32
N TYR A 150 10.20 7.46 0.24
CA TYR A 150 10.59 8.80 0.70
C TYR A 150 10.63 9.80 -0.46
N GLU A 151 11.16 9.41 -1.63
CA GLU A 151 11.19 10.27 -2.82
C GLU A 151 9.77 10.61 -3.30
N ILE A 152 8.87 9.62 -3.38
CA ILE A 152 7.47 9.84 -3.73
C ILE A 152 6.80 10.79 -2.73
N ILE A 153 6.98 10.58 -1.42
CA ILE A 153 6.42 11.44 -0.37
C ILE A 153 6.99 12.86 -0.46
N SER A 154 8.28 13.01 -0.80
CA SER A 154 8.91 14.32 -0.96
C SER A 154 8.26 15.15 -2.06
N CYS A 155 7.71 14.50 -3.09
CA CYS A 155 6.95 15.20 -4.15
C CYS A 155 5.68 15.87 -3.61
N TYR A 156 5.12 15.37 -2.51
CA TYR A 156 3.95 15.95 -1.84
C TYR A 156 4.34 16.92 -0.71
N ALA A 157 5.63 17.02 -0.34
CA ALA A 157 6.07 17.76 0.85
C ALA A 157 5.83 19.27 0.75
N ASN A 158 5.95 19.87 -0.43
CA ASN A 158 5.79 21.31 -0.61
C ASN A 158 4.36 21.78 -0.32
N GLU A 159 3.35 20.94 -0.54
CA GLU A 159 1.95 21.25 -0.25
C GLU A 159 1.52 20.74 1.14
N ALA A 160 2.17 19.68 1.66
CA ALA A 160 1.88 19.14 2.98
C ALA A 160 2.59 19.89 4.14
N ALA A 161 3.63 20.65 3.85
CA ALA A 161 4.41 21.38 4.86
C ALA A 161 3.62 22.52 5.55
N GLU A 162 2.56 23.03 4.92
CA GLU A 162 1.68 24.05 5.50
C GLU A 162 0.67 23.48 6.50
N THR A 163 0.46 22.16 6.52
CA THR A 163 -0.41 21.53 7.52
C THR A 163 0.41 21.18 8.76
N GLN A 164 0.31 22.01 9.80
CA GLN A 164 0.83 21.66 11.14
C GLN A 164 0.29 20.28 11.53
N SER A 165 1.20 19.38 11.96
CA SER A 165 0.83 18.04 12.43
C SER A 165 -0.20 18.16 13.56
N SER A 166 -1.44 17.79 13.28
CA SER A 166 -2.52 17.87 14.26
C SER A 166 -2.36 16.76 15.31
N ARG A 167 -3.03 16.92 16.47
CA ARG A 167 -3.11 15.84 17.47
C ARG A 167 -3.67 14.54 16.85
N GLN A 168 -4.59 14.65 15.90
CA GLN A 168 -5.16 13.51 15.20
C GLN A 168 -4.12 12.81 14.30
N ASP A 169 -3.21 13.57 13.67
CA ASP A 169 -2.10 13.00 12.89
C ASP A 169 -1.13 12.22 13.79
N ALA A 170 -0.86 12.73 14.98
CA ALA A 170 -0.04 12.04 15.97
C ALA A 170 -0.69 10.73 16.42
N ILE A 171 -1.99 10.74 16.71
CA ILE A 171 -2.77 9.55 17.09
C ILE A 171 -2.77 8.52 15.95
N PHE A 172 -3.04 8.93 14.71
CA PHE A 172 -3.04 8.01 13.58
C PHE A 172 -1.66 7.39 13.36
N ARG A 173 -0.60 8.19 13.43
CA ARG A 173 0.78 7.70 13.33
C ARG A 173 1.11 6.66 14.41
N GLU A 174 0.83 6.97 15.67
CA GLU A 174 1.08 6.07 16.81
C GLU A 174 0.27 4.78 16.67
N PHE A 175 -1.01 4.88 16.28
CA PHE A 175 -1.86 3.74 15.98
C PHE A 175 -1.24 2.84 14.90
N MET A 176 -0.81 3.41 13.78
CA MET A 176 -0.19 2.64 12.70
C MET A 176 1.12 1.99 13.14
N GLN A 177 1.95 2.66 13.94
CA GLN A 177 3.16 2.07 14.50
C GLN A 177 2.85 0.83 15.36
N HIS A 178 1.81 0.89 16.20
CA HIS A 178 1.37 -0.27 16.97
C HIS A 178 0.81 -1.37 16.07
N VAL A 179 -0.01 -1.04 15.06
CA VAL A 179 -0.55 -2.02 14.11
C VAL A 179 0.58 -2.73 13.36
N PHE A 180 1.55 -1.99 12.84
CA PHE A 180 2.70 -2.58 12.16
C PHE A 180 3.45 -3.56 13.05
N ARG A 181 3.71 -3.19 14.31
CA ARG A 181 4.48 -4.04 15.23
C ARG A 181 3.72 -5.27 15.70
N ASP A 182 2.43 -5.12 15.98
CA ASP A 182 1.68 -6.10 16.78
C ASP A 182 0.62 -6.88 15.98
N HIS A 183 0.37 -6.56 14.68
CA HIS A 183 -0.72 -7.15 13.88
C HIS A 183 -0.66 -8.68 13.73
N LYS A 184 0.52 -9.29 13.86
CA LYS A 184 0.65 -10.75 13.80
C LYS A 184 -0.04 -11.44 14.97
N THR A 185 -0.01 -10.84 16.14
CA THR A 185 -0.53 -11.43 17.37
C THR A 185 -1.81 -10.77 17.86
N GLU A 186 -2.03 -9.48 17.54
CA GLU A 186 -3.11 -8.68 18.09
C GLU A 186 -4.03 -8.15 16.99
N ARG A 187 -5.35 -8.28 17.20
CA ARG A 187 -6.36 -7.94 16.18
C ARG A 187 -7.52 -7.10 16.70
N THR A 188 -7.56 -6.88 18.01
CA THR A 188 -8.69 -6.18 18.65
C THR A 188 -8.41 -4.69 18.76
N LEU A 189 -9.44 -3.88 18.52
CA LEU A 189 -9.32 -2.42 18.66
C LEU A 189 -9.04 -2.01 20.11
N GLU A 190 -9.53 -2.81 21.07
CA GLU A 190 -9.32 -2.63 22.51
C GLU A 190 -7.84 -2.70 22.88
N TYR A 191 -7.09 -3.63 22.28
CA TYR A 191 -5.65 -3.75 22.50
C TYR A 191 -4.92 -2.47 22.09
N TYR A 192 -5.16 -1.98 20.89
CA TYR A 192 -4.50 -0.80 20.37
C TYR A 192 -4.89 0.48 21.13
N ALA A 193 -6.17 0.64 21.43
CA ALA A 193 -6.66 1.76 22.23
C ALA A 193 -6.06 1.76 23.65
N GLY A 194 -5.95 0.58 24.26
CA GLY A 194 -5.32 0.38 25.56
C GLY A 194 -3.83 0.76 25.56
N LYS A 195 -3.08 0.34 24.52
CA LYS A 195 -1.66 0.72 24.35
C LYS A 195 -1.45 2.24 24.27
N MET A 196 -2.40 2.94 23.64
CA MET A 196 -2.35 4.39 23.47
C MET A 196 -3.03 5.16 24.61
N CYS A 197 -3.51 4.47 25.65
CA CYS A 197 -4.22 5.07 26.78
C CYS A 197 -5.42 5.96 26.36
N ILE A 198 -6.15 5.55 25.31
CA ILE A 198 -7.35 6.23 24.81
C ILE A 198 -8.52 5.25 24.68
N THR A 199 -9.74 5.78 24.52
CA THR A 199 -10.92 4.93 24.31
C THR A 199 -10.98 4.40 22.88
N THR A 200 -11.53 3.20 22.68
CA THR A 200 -11.79 2.61 21.35
C THR A 200 -12.64 3.53 20.48
N ARG A 201 -13.63 4.19 21.07
CA ARG A 201 -14.49 5.15 20.36
C ARG A 201 -13.69 6.33 19.82
N TYR A 202 -12.80 6.91 20.63
CA TYR A 202 -11.98 8.04 20.23
C TYR A 202 -10.97 7.64 19.15
N LEU A 203 -10.27 6.50 19.33
CA LEU A 203 -9.36 5.97 18.32
C LEU A 203 -10.09 5.74 16.99
N SER A 204 -11.22 5.03 17.00
CA SER A 204 -11.98 4.71 15.78
C SER A 204 -12.48 5.97 15.07
N ALA A 205 -13.00 6.95 15.83
CA ALA A 205 -13.47 8.23 15.27
C ALA A 205 -12.31 9.00 14.61
N THR A 206 -11.18 9.13 15.33
CA THR A 206 -10.00 9.85 14.85
C THR A 206 -9.43 9.23 13.58
N VAL A 207 -9.23 7.90 13.56
CA VAL A 207 -8.72 7.18 12.39
C VAL A 207 -9.68 7.32 11.21
N LYS A 208 -10.99 7.17 11.43
CA LYS A 208 -12.00 7.29 10.37
C LYS A 208 -12.07 8.71 9.81
N GLU A 209 -11.99 9.73 10.65
CA GLU A 209 -11.98 11.14 10.22
C GLU A 209 -10.76 11.42 9.33
N LYS A 210 -9.58 10.93 9.72
CA LYS A 210 -8.33 11.14 8.99
C LYS A 210 -8.26 10.37 7.69
N THR A 211 -8.66 9.09 7.69
CA THR A 211 -8.42 8.20 6.55
C THR A 211 -9.66 7.88 5.72
N GLY A 212 -10.85 8.10 6.31
CA GLY A 212 -12.14 7.65 5.77
C GLY A 212 -12.43 6.18 6.05
N TYR A 213 -11.47 5.43 6.62
CA TYR A 213 -11.61 4.01 6.99
C TYR A 213 -11.58 3.83 8.50
N THR A 214 -12.25 2.78 8.99
CA THR A 214 -12.24 2.47 10.43
C THR A 214 -10.86 1.99 10.87
N ALA A 215 -10.54 2.14 12.16
CA ALA A 215 -9.30 1.57 12.72
C ALA A 215 -9.25 0.04 12.51
N THR A 216 -10.39 -0.65 12.67
CA THR A 216 -10.49 -2.09 12.40
C THR A 216 -10.15 -2.45 10.95
N TYR A 217 -10.54 -1.62 9.98
CA TYR A 217 -10.14 -1.82 8.58
C TYR A 217 -8.61 -1.86 8.41
N TRP A 218 -7.89 -0.97 9.07
CA TRP A 218 -6.43 -0.94 9.01
C TRP A 218 -5.79 -2.16 9.64
N ILE A 219 -6.31 -2.59 10.81
CA ILE A 219 -5.85 -3.82 11.48
C ILE A 219 -6.08 -5.02 10.56
N ASP A 220 -7.31 -5.18 10.05
CA ASP A 220 -7.69 -6.31 9.19
C ASP A 220 -6.89 -6.33 7.89
N SER A 221 -6.61 -5.16 7.32
CA SER A 221 -5.79 -5.04 6.10
C SER A 221 -4.37 -5.54 6.34
N MET A 222 -3.73 -5.16 7.45
CA MET A 222 -2.38 -5.61 7.80
C MET A 222 -2.32 -7.10 8.08
N VAL A 223 -3.25 -7.60 8.89
CA VAL A 223 -3.35 -9.06 9.20
C VAL A 223 -3.56 -9.87 7.91
N THR A 224 -4.44 -9.41 7.02
CA THR A 224 -4.72 -10.09 5.75
C THR A 224 -3.53 -10.04 4.81
N ALA A 225 -2.83 -8.92 4.75
CA ALA A 225 -1.62 -8.76 3.94
C ALA A 225 -0.51 -9.70 4.42
N GLU A 226 -0.27 -9.80 5.74
CA GLU A 226 0.70 -10.75 6.30
C GLU A 226 0.30 -12.20 6.02
N ALA A 227 -0.98 -12.55 6.19
CA ALA A 227 -1.47 -13.89 5.85
C ALA A 227 -1.23 -14.22 4.37
N LYS A 228 -1.52 -13.29 3.46
CA LYS A 228 -1.23 -13.44 2.02
C LYS A 228 0.26 -13.61 1.76
N ASN A 229 1.10 -12.85 2.45
CA ASN A 229 2.54 -12.94 2.35
C ASN A 229 3.03 -14.34 2.76
N LEU A 230 2.67 -14.81 3.96
CA LEU A 230 3.06 -16.13 4.46
C LEU A 230 2.58 -17.27 3.54
N LEU A 231 1.34 -17.17 3.03
CA LEU A 231 0.79 -18.17 2.09
C LEU A 231 1.57 -18.25 0.78
N ARG A 232 2.15 -17.16 0.29
CA ARG A 232 2.87 -17.09 -1.01
C ARG A 232 4.36 -17.35 -0.88
N THR A 233 4.98 -16.99 0.24
CA THR A 233 6.43 -16.92 0.39
C THR A 233 7.01 -18.05 1.24
N THR A 234 6.14 -18.84 1.89
CA THR A 234 6.58 -19.95 2.76
C THR A 234 5.85 -21.23 2.42
N ASP A 235 6.49 -22.37 2.78
CA ASP A 235 5.90 -23.71 2.70
C ASP A 235 5.11 -24.08 3.95
N LEU A 236 4.90 -23.15 4.88
CA LEU A 236 4.12 -23.37 6.10
C LEU A 236 2.70 -23.85 5.76
N SER A 237 2.24 -24.90 6.42
CA SER A 237 0.84 -25.32 6.29
C SER A 237 -0.11 -24.21 6.78
N VAL A 238 -1.37 -24.28 6.37
CA VAL A 238 -2.41 -23.34 6.84
C VAL A 238 -2.52 -23.35 8.37
N GLN A 239 -2.31 -24.51 9.00
CA GLN A 239 -2.30 -24.65 10.45
C GLN A 239 -1.09 -23.96 11.09
N GLN A 240 0.08 -24.08 10.52
CA GLN A 240 1.29 -23.40 11.00
C GLN A 240 1.17 -21.87 10.84
N ILE A 241 0.62 -21.39 9.72
CA ILE A 241 0.34 -19.95 9.53
C ILE A 241 -0.66 -19.46 10.57
N ALA A 242 -1.72 -20.23 10.86
CA ALA A 242 -2.67 -19.86 11.90
C ALA A 242 -2.00 -19.74 13.27
N GLN A 243 -1.06 -20.63 13.61
CA GLN A 243 -0.26 -20.57 14.83
C GLN A 243 0.69 -19.37 14.84
N GLU A 244 1.46 -19.17 13.75
CA GLU A 244 2.38 -18.04 13.59
C GLU A 244 1.67 -16.68 13.76
N MET A 245 0.44 -16.61 13.28
CA MET A 245 -0.40 -15.41 13.37
C MET A 245 -1.30 -15.41 14.61
N ASN A 246 -1.05 -16.25 15.61
CA ASN A 246 -1.79 -16.30 16.87
C ASN A 246 -3.33 -16.44 16.70
N PHE A 247 -3.79 -17.24 15.73
CA PHE A 247 -5.17 -17.66 15.65
C PHE A 247 -5.42 -18.90 16.52
N ALA A 248 -6.60 -18.99 17.11
CA ALA A 248 -6.96 -20.11 17.97
C ALA A 248 -6.83 -21.48 17.25
N ASN A 249 -7.13 -21.51 15.95
CA ASN A 249 -6.92 -22.68 15.10
C ASN A 249 -7.05 -22.32 13.61
N ALA A 250 -6.74 -23.28 12.73
CA ALA A 250 -6.82 -23.12 11.28
C ALA A 250 -8.22 -22.79 10.75
N SER A 251 -9.29 -23.22 11.44
CA SER A 251 -10.66 -22.91 11.03
C SER A 251 -11.00 -21.44 11.22
N PHE A 252 -10.64 -20.86 12.37
CA PHE A 252 -10.79 -19.41 12.61
C PHE A 252 -9.95 -18.58 11.66
N PHE A 253 -8.70 -18.97 11.42
CA PHE A 253 -7.87 -18.34 10.42
C PHE A 253 -8.50 -18.41 9.02
N GLY A 254 -8.98 -19.58 8.61
CA GLY A 254 -9.61 -19.78 7.31
C GLY A 254 -10.85 -18.92 7.09
N GLN A 255 -11.70 -18.81 8.12
CA GLN A 255 -12.89 -17.95 8.08
C GLN A 255 -12.51 -16.47 8.02
N TYR A 256 -11.56 -16.04 8.86
CA TYR A 256 -11.05 -14.66 8.85
C TYR A 256 -10.45 -14.30 7.50
N PHE A 257 -9.55 -15.13 6.99
CA PHE A 257 -8.91 -14.90 5.69
C PHE A 257 -9.94 -14.84 4.56
N ARG A 258 -10.91 -15.78 4.51
CA ARG A 258 -11.96 -15.78 3.49
C ARG A 258 -12.83 -14.52 3.57
N LYS A 259 -13.16 -14.07 4.77
CA LYS A 259 -13.95 -12.84 4.99
C LYS A 259 -13.25 -11.62 4.38
N HIS A 260 -11.92 -11.49 4.53
CA HIS A 260 -11.17 -10.30 4.13
C HIS A 260 -10.50 -10.43 2.75
N ALA A 261 -10.14 -11.64 2.33
CA ALA A 261 -9.51 -11.91 1.02
C ALA A 261 -10.49 -12.40 -0.06
N GLY A 262 -11.73 -12.72 0.29
CA GLY A 262 -12.77 -13.21 -0.63
C GLY A 262 -12.65 -14.69 -0.99
N ILE A 263 -11.50 -15.33 -0.80
CA ILE A 263 -11.22 -16.73 -1.13
C ILE A 263 -10.55 -17.45 0.04
N THR A 264 -10.52 -18.79 0.00
CA THR A 264 -9.87 -19.57 1.07
C THR A 264 -8.34 -19.49 1.00
N PRO A 265 -7.62 -19.69 2.14
CA PRO A 265 -6.15 -19.69 2.16
C PRO A 265 -5.53 -20.65 1.15
N LEU A 266 -6.03 -21.89 1.05
CA LEU A 266 -5.52 -22.90 0.11
C LEU A 266 -5.75 -22.47 -1.34
N ARG A 267 -6.92 -21.92 -1.66
CA ARG A 267 -7.18 -21.42 -3.01
C ARG A 267 -6.26 -20.26 -3.36
N TYR A 268 -6.03 -19.34 -2.41
CA TYR A 268 -5.11 -18.22 -2.59
C TYR A 268 -3.67 -18.71 -2.85
N ARG A 269 -3.19 -19.70 -2.11
CA ARG A 269 -1.85 -20.32 -2.29
C ARG A 269 -1.67 -20.92 -3.68
N ASN A 270 -2.69 -21.56 -4.20
CA ASN A 270 -2.65 -22.27 -5.49
C ASN A 270 -2.89 -21.37 -6.71
N GLY A 271 -2.86 -20.04 -6.53
CA GLY A 271 -2.98 -19.09 -7.62
C GLY A 271 -4.41 -18.63 -7.91
N GLY A 272 -5.36 -18.90 -7.02
CA GLY A 272 -6.69 -18.33 -6.89
C GLY A 272 -7.69 -18.58 -7.93
#